data_5f64b93a7cbc3f5aad6113843536f92a
#
_entry.id   5f64b93a7cbc3f5aad6113843536f92a
#
_cell.length_a   1.000
_cell.length_b   1.000
_cell.length_c   1.000
_cell.angle_alpha   90.00
_cell.angle_beta   90.00
_cell.angle_gamma   90.00
#
_symmetry.space_group_name_H-M   'P 1'
#
loop_
_entity.id
_entity.type
_entity.pdbx_description
1 polymer ?
#
loop_
_entity_poly.entity_id
_entity_poly.type
_entity_poly.pdbx_seq_one_letter_code
_entity_poly.pdbx_strand_id
1 'polypeptide(L)'
;GESERNAARIFNADHCFFVTNGTSTSNKMVWHHTVAPGDVVVVDRNCHKSILHSIIMTGAIPVFLKPTRNHYGIIGPIQQSEFTREAIEAKIAAHPLLQGVDPKQVRPRILTLTQSTYDGVLYNTETIKQMLDGYVDNLHFDEAWLPHAAFHPFYGTFHAMGRKRGRPKHSVVYSTQSIHKLLAGISQASHVLVQDSQTQKLDRHLFNEAYLMHTSTSPQYSIIASCDVAAAMMEPPGGTALVEESIVESLEFRRAMRKVDAEFGDNDWWFQVWGPEELAEEGIGRASDWVLKRTDSEGVQTADGEEAWHGFGDMAPGFNMLDPIKATIVTPGLNMKGDFAPTGIPASIVTKFLAEHGVVVEKTGLYSFFIMFTIGITKGRWNTLLTALQQFKDDYDKNQPMWRILPEFCQKHRRYERMGLRDLCQFVHEMYAKYDIARLTTEMYLSDLTPAMKPSDAYAQIAHRNTERVPIDELEGRITTALITPYPPGIPLLIPGEVFNRKIVDYLKFSREFNQQCPGFETDIHGLVVEEGFDGQKRYFADCVKA
;
A
#
# COMPACT_ATOMS: atom_id res chain seq x y z
N GLY A 1 -29.01 -10.94 -2.14
CA GLY A 1 -29.68 -12.21 -2.44
C GLY A 1 -29.20 -13.34 -1.54
N GLU A 2 -29.51 -14.59 -1.88
CA GLU A 2 -29.13 -15.77 -1.09
C GLU A 2 -27.61 -15.93 -1.03
N SER A 3 -26.92 -15.81 -2.16
CA SER A 3 -25.46 -15.86 -2.25
C SER A 3 -24.78 -14.85 -1.31
N GLU A 4 -25.28 -13.63 -1.23
CA GLU A 4 -24.75 -12.61 -0.32
C GLU A 4 -24.98 -12.96 1.15
N ARG A 5 -26.15 -13.52 1.49
CA ARG A 5 -26.40 -14.01 2.85
C ARG A 5 -25.47 -15.15 3.23
N ASN A 6 -25.21 -16.07 2.29
CA ASN A 6 -24.26 -17.15 2.50
C ASN A 6 -22.82 -16.64 2.65
N ALA A 7 -22.40 -15.71 1.81
CA ALA A 7 -21.08 -15.06 1.93
C ALA A 7 -20.94 -14.31 3.27
N ALA A 8 -21.96 -13.57 3.70
CA ALA A 8 -21.96 -12.89 5.00
C ALA A 8 -21.73 -13.89 6.14
N ARG A 9 -22.42 -15.03 6.12
CA ARG A 9 -22.24 -16.11 7.11
C ARG A 9 -20.81 -16.66 7.10
N ILE A 10 -20.26 -16.94 5.92
CA ILE A 10 -18.91 -17.51 5.76
C ILE A 10 -17.84 -16.52 6.27
N PHE A 11 -17.96 -15.25 5.93
CA PHE A 11 -17.03 -14.19 6.32
C PHE A 11 -17.32 -13.59 7.72
N ASN A 12 -18.27 -14.14 8.47
CA ASN A 12 -18.67 -13.68 9.80
C ASN A 12 -19.17 -12.22 9.83
N ALA A 13 -19.83 -11.79 8.79
CA ALA A 13 -20.49 -10.48 8.70
C ALA A 13 -22.02 -10.61 8.88
N ASP A 14 -22.69 -9.51 9.24
CA ASP A 14 -24.15 -9.44 9.26
C ASP A 14 -24.70 -9.19 7.86
N HIS A 15 -23.96 -8.43 7.05
CA HIS A 15 -24.33 -8.08 5.69
C HIS A 15 -23.16 -8.25 4.75
N CYS A 16 -23.47 -8.69 3.53
CA CYS A 16 -22.52 -8.73 2.42
C CYS A 16 -23.20 -8.18 1.17
N PHE A 17 -22.45 -7.38 0.40
CA PHE A 17 -22.87 -6.85 -0.89
C PHE A 17 -21.79 -7.17 -1.91
N PHE A 18 -22.13 -7.93 -2.94
CA PHE A 18 -21.20 -8.21 -4.04
C PHE A 18 -21.05 -6.98 -4.94
N VAL A 19 -19.83 -6.69 -5.30
CA VAL A 19 -19.45 -5.53 -6.11
C VAL A 19 -18.69 -6.02 -7.34
N THR A 20 -19.10 -5.55 -8.51
CA THR A 20 -18.59 -6.03 -9.80
C THR A 20 -17.56 -5.09 -10.42
N ASN A 21 -17.08 -4.09 -9.71
CA ASN A 21 -16.14 -3.08 -10.22
C ASN A 21 -15.01 -2.80 -9.24
N GLY A 22 -14.54 -3.83 -8.55
CA GLY A 22 -13.39 -3.81 -7.64
C GLY A 22 -13.65 -3.08 -6.32
N THR A 23 -12.67 -3.19 -5.43
CA THR A 23 -12.74 -2.53 -4.11
C THR A 23 -12.70 -1.00 -4.21
N SER A 24 -12.20 -0.45 -5.30
CA SER A 24 -12.32 0.99 -5.58
C SER A 24 -13.78 1.47 -5.55
N THR A 25 -14.68 0.66 -6.08
CA THR A 25 -16.13 0.93 -6.05
C THR A 25 -16.72 0.59 -4.68
N SER A 26 -16.33 -0.52 -4.08
CA SER A 26 -16.76 -0.88 -2.71
C SER A 26 -16.45 0.23 -1.70
N ASN A 27 -15.28 0.82 -1.77
CA ASN A 27 -14.89 1.96 -0.93
C ASN A 27 -15.81 3.17 -1.11
N LYS A 28 -16.12 3.52 -2.36
CA LYS A 28 -17.02 4.64 -2.68
C LYS A 28 -18.44 4.42 -2.18
N MET A 29 -18.93 3.17 -2.24
CA MET A 29 -20.27 2.82 -1.71
C MET A 29 -20.33 3.04 -0.19
N VAL A 30 -19.34 2.57 0.56
CA VAL A 30 -19.26 2.77 2.01
C VAL A 30 -19.24 4.26 2.34
N TRP A 31 -18.44 5.03 1.65
CA TRP A 31 -18.29 6.46 1.89
C TRP A 31 -19.56 7.25 1.57
N HIS A 32 -20.20 7.00 0.42
CA HIS A 32 -21.45 7.68 0.09
C HIS A 32 -22.61 7.33 1.02
N HIS A 33 -22.57 6.14 1.64
CA HIS A 33 -23.56 5.78 2.65
C HIS A 33 -23.32 6.45 4.00
N THR A 34 -22.08 6.78 4.34
CA THR A 34 -21.68 7.17 5.71
C THR A 34 -21.28 8.63 5.86
N VAL A 35 -20.92 9.32 4.78
CA VAL A 35 -20.32 10.65 4.80
C VAL A 35 -21.12 11.63 3.95
N ALA A 36 -21.34 12.82 4.49
CA ALA A 36 -21.99 13.96 3.83
C ALA A 36 -21.02 15.14 3.69
N PRO A 37 -21.36 16.12 2.81
CA PRO A 37 -20.52 17.32 2.65
C PRO A 37 -20.27 18.05 3.96
N GLY A 38 -19.01 18.40 4.21
CA GLY A 38 -18.58 19.10 5.42
C GLY A 38 -18.30 18.22 6.63
N ASP A 39 -18.60 16.93 6.56
CA ASP A 39 -18.26 15.99 7.64
C ASP A 39 -16.74 15.86 7.79
N VAL A 40 -16.30 15.79 9.04
CA VAL A 40 -14.92 15.48 9.38
C VAL A 40 -14.72 13.97 9.36
N VAL A 41 -13.66 13.53 8.71
CA VAL A 41 -13.30 12.11 8.57
C VAL A 41 -11.84 11.90 8.97
N VAL A 42 -11.54 10.73 9.51
CA VAL A 42 -10.15 10.34 9.88
C VAL A 42 -9.68 9.28 8.89
N VAL A 43 -8.56 9.54 8.25
CA VAL A 43 -8.11 8.72 7.12
C VAL A 43 -6.61 8.41 7.24
N ASP A 44 -6.27 7.16 7.02
CA ASP A 44 -4.90 6.71 6.80
C ASP A 44 -4.31 7.41 5.57
N ARG A 45 -3.20 8.14 5.75
CA ARG A 45 -2.55 8.81 4.61
C ARG A 45 -2.01 7.81 3.57
N ASN A 46 -1.74 6.57 3.98
CA ASN A 46 -1.40 5.47 3.09
C ASN A 46 -2.67 4.78 2.54
N CYS A 47 -3.67 5.53 2.15
CA CYS A 47 -4.89 4.97 1.60
C CYS A 47 -4.81 4.82 0.07
N HIS A 48 -5.61 3.90 -0.44
CA HIS A 48 -5.80 3.74 -1.88
C HIS A 48 -6.46 5.00 -2.47
N LYS A 49 -6.11 5.34 -3.72
CA LYS A 49 -6.67 6.52 -4.43
C LYS A 49 -8.19 6.57 -4.44
N SER A 50 -8.88 5.43 -4.37
CA SER A 50 -10.35 5.39 -4.29
C SER A 50 -10.91 6.01 -3.02
N ILE A 51 -10.19 5.97 -1.92
CA ILE A 51 -10.55 6.66 -0.67
C ILE A 51 -10.41 8.18 -0.87
N LEU A 52 -9.35 8.64 -1.50
CA LEU A 52 -9.18 10.06 -1.82
C LEU A 52 -10.23 10.56 -2.80
N HIS A 53 -10.59 9.75 -3.80
CA HIS A 53 -11.74 10.05 -4.67
C HIS A 53 -13.05 10.12 -3.86
N SER A 54 -13.22 9.25 -2.88
CA SER A 54 -14.40 9.27 -2.00
C SER A 54 -14.47 10.55 -1.16
N ILE A 55 -13.33 11.05 -0.66
CA ILE A 55 -13.25 12.34 0.02
C ILE A 55 -13.71 13.48 -0.91
N ILE A 56 -13.23 13.50 -2.14
CA ILE A 56 -13.62 14.50 -3.14
C ILE A 56 -15.13 14.42 -3.42
N MET A 57 -15.63 13.21 -3.68
CA MET A 57 -17.02 13.00 -4.09
C MET A 57 -18.01 13.29 -2.98
N THR A 58 -17.66 13.04 -1.73
CA THR A 58 -18.55 13.27 -0.57
C THR A 58 -18.46 14.68 0.00
N GLY A 59 -17.44 15.45 -0.36
CA GLY A 59 -17.23 16.79 0.21
C GLY A 59 -16.70 16.79 1.65
N ALA A 60 -16.06 15.71 2.07
CA ALA A 60 -15.52 15.56 3.42
C ALA A 60 -14.29 16.44 3.67
N ILE A 61 -14.04 16.71 4.95
CA ILE A 61 -12.82 17.35 5.44
C ILE A 61 -11.96 16.27 6.10
N PRO A 62 -10.85 15.84 5.46
CA PRO A 62 -10.02 14.77 5.97
C PRO A 62 -9.04 15.25 7.03
N VAL A 63 -8.95 14.49 8.11
CA VAL A 63 -7.89 14.54 9.11
C VAL A 63 -7.04 13.29 8.90
N PHE A 64 -5.80 13.46 8.44
CA PHE A 64 -4.95 12.34 8.08
C PHE A 64 -4.10 11.85 9.26
N LEU A 65 -4.02 10.53 9.38
CA LEU A 65 -3.06 9.83 10.21
C LEU A 65 -1.88 9.40 9.34
N LYS A 66 -0.66 9.80 9.72
CA LYS A 66 0.55 9.51 8.94
C LYS A 66 1.14 8.18 9.37
N PRO A 67 1.35 7.23 8.44
CA PRO A 67 2.10 6.01 8.71
C PRO A 67 3.60 6.30 8.87
N THR A 68 4.27 5.42 9.59
CA THR A 68 5.73 5.35 9.64
C THR A 68 6.29 4.80 8.33
N ARG A 69 7.59 4.95 8.10
CA ARG A 69 8.31 4.40 6.95
C ARG A 69 9.71 3.98 7.40
N ASN A 70 10.24 2.94 6.80
CA ASN A 70 11.67 2.68 6.92
C ASN A 70 12.44 3.28 5.72
N HIS A 71 13.75 3.26 5.78
CA HIS A 71 14.58 3.86 4.73
C HIS A 71 14.64 3.04 3.44
N TYR A 72 14.15 1.80 3.43
CA TYR A 72 13.89 1.07 2.18
C TYR A 72 12.69 1.63 1.41
N GLY A 73 11.94 2.56 1.99
CA GLY A 73 10.70 3.08 1.42
C GLY A 73 9.50 2.17 1.66
N ILE A 74 9.65 1.16 2.50
CA ILE A 74 8.54 0.30 2.94
C ILE A 74 7.65 1.11 3.88
N ILE A 75 6.35 1.06 3.65
CA ILE A 75 5.36 1.77 4.44
C ILE A 75 5.06 0.96 5.68
N GLY A 76 5.28 1.59 6.81
CA GLY A 76 4.98 1.04 8.12
C GLY A 76 3.58 1.38 8.62
N PRO A 77 3.28 0.99 9.85
CA PRO A 77 2.00 1.29 10.48
C PRO A 77 1.94 2.73 10.98
N ILE A 78 0.72 3.21 11.12
CA ILE A 78 0.40 4.34 11.98
C ILE A 78 0.60 3.88 13.42
N GLN A 79 1.27 4.67 14.24
CA GLN A 79 1.51 4.33 15.65
C GLN A 79 0.20 4.26 16.44
N GLN A 80 0.10 3.34 17.38
CA GLN A 80 -1.10 3.16 18.21
C GLN A 80 -1.56 4.45 18.91
N SER A 81 -0.62 5.27 19.37
CA SER A 81 -0.90 6.54 20.03
C SER A 81 -1.68 7.54 19.17
N GLU A 82 -1.63 7.42 17.86
CA GLU A 82 -2.38 8.25 16.92
C GLU A 82 -3.89 7.93 16.88
N PHE A 83 -4.29 6.75 17.34
CA PHE A 83 -5.68 6.30 17.39
C PHE A 83 -6.41 6.67 18.68
N THR A 84 -5.86 7.55 19.49
CA THR A 84 -6.55 8.07 20.66
C THR A 84 -7.46 9.24 20.28
N ARG A 85 -8.53 9.43 21.04
CA ARG A 85 -9.41 10.59 20.88
C ARG A 85 -8.62 11.89 21.03
N GLU A 86 -7.75 11.97 22.03
CA GLU A 86 -6.91 13.13 22.32
C GLU A 86 -5.97 13.48 21.14
N ALA A 87 -5.34 12.49 20.53
CA ALA A 87 -4.47 12.69 19.38
C ALA A 87 -5.26 13.21 18.16
N ILE A 88 -6.44 12.67 17.91
CA ILE A 88 -7.32 13.10 16.81
C ILE A 88 -7.85 14.51 17.07
N GLU A 89 -8.30 14.82 18.28
CA GLU A 89 -8.74 16.17 18.68
C GLU A 89 -7.62 17.20 18.49
N ALA A 90 -6.37 16.85 18.84
CA ALA A 90 -5.21 17.71 18.61
C ALA A 90 -4.98 18.01 17.11
N LYS A 91 -5.15 17.02 16.25
CA LYS A 91 -5.07 17.19 14.79
C LYS A 91 -6.20 18.06 14.23
N ILE A 92 -7.41 17.92 14.77
CA ILE A 92 -8.56 18.78 14.42
C ILE A 92 -8.27 20.22 14.83
N ALA A 93 -7.74 20.45 16.03
CA ALA A 93 -7.39 21.79 16.52
C ALA A 93 -6.33 22.48 15.64
N ALA A 94 -5.39 21.72 15.10
CA ALA A 94 -4.32 22.22 14.23
C ALA A 94 -4.73 22.30 12.75
N HIS A 95 -5.92 21.80 12.38
CA HIS A 95 -6.32 21.68 10.97
C HIS A 95 -6.67 23.05 10.38
N PRO A 96 -6.04 23.48 9.26
CA PRO A 96 -6.25 24.81 8.69
C PRO A 96 -7.70 25.10 8.29
N LEU A 97 -8.45 24.07 7.86
CA LEU A 97 -9.85 24.21 7.43
C LEU A 97 -10.86 24.16 8.61
N LEU A 98 -10.40 23.88 9.81
CA LEU A 98 -11.24 23.73 11.01
C LEU A 98 -10.92 24.79 12.09
N GLN A 99 -10.33 25.91 11.69
CA GLN A 99 -10.05 27.01 12.60
C GLN A 99 -11.35 27.58 13.17
N GLY A 100 -11.38 27.79 14.51
CA GLY A 100 -12.56 28.27 15.22
C GLY A 100 -13.59 27.19 15.58
N VAL A 101 -13.37 25.94 15.17
CA VAL A 101 -14.19 24.80 15.57
C VAL A 101 -13.64 24.21 16.88
N ASP A 102 -14.50 23.97 17.87
CA ASP A 102 -14.10 23.26 19.08
C ASP A 102 -13.88 21.77 18.78
N PRO A 103 -12.65 21.25 18.88
CA PRO A 103 -12.34 19.86 18.57
C PRO A 103 -13.17 18.85 19.38
N LYS A 104 -13.56 19.20 20.61
CA LYS A 104 -14.36 18.32 21.48
C LYS A 104 -15.80 18.15 21.01
N GLN A 105 -16.29 19.08 20.18
CA GLN A 105 -17.63 19.03 19.60
C GLN A 105 -17.66 18.31 18.25
N VAL A 106 -16.49 18.00 17.67
CA VAL A 106 -16.40 17.28 16.42
C VAL A 106 -16.48 15.78 16.67
N ARG A 107 -17.41 15.13 15.98
CA ARG A 107 -17.53 13.68 15.95
C ARG A 107 -17.20 13.19 14.53
N PRO A 108 -16.04 12.56 14.34
CA PRO A 108 -15.70 12.03 13.00
C PRO A 108 -16.72 10.99 12.54
N ARG A 109 -17.14 11.09 11.27
CA ARG A 109 -18.14 10.18 10.72
C ARG A 109 -17.58 8.80 10.44
N ILE A 110 -16.32 8.73 10.04
CA ILE A 110 -15.64 7.49 9.67
C ILE A 110 -14.15 7.58 9.97
N LEU A 111 -13.59 6.46 10.40
CA LEU A 111 -12.17 6.17 10.25
C LEU A 111 -12.02 5.19 9.09
N THR A 112 -11.19 5.52 8.10
CA THR A 112 -10.78 4.56 7.06
C THR A 112 -9.30 4.24 7.20
N LEU A 113 -9.00 2.96 7.35
CA LEU A 113 -7.67 2.43 7.55
C LEU A 113 -7.35 1.38 6.48
N THR A 114 -6.16 1.46 5.91
CA THR A 114 -5.62 0.39 5.04
C THR A 114 -5.14 -0.74 5.92
N GLN A 115 -5.91 -1.83 5.99
CA GLN A 115 -5.68 -2.91 6.96
C GLN A 115 -4.52 -3.82 6.58
N SER A 116 -4.17 -3.94 5.29
CA SER A 116 -2.88 -4.46 4.87
C SER A 116 -2.19 -3.44 3.99
N THR A 117 -1.02 -2.97 4.41
CA THR A 117 -0.13 -2.23 3.51
C THR A 117 0.29 -3.13 2.34
N TYR A 118 0.86 -2.57 1.29
CA TYR A 118 1.39 -3.36 0.18
C TYR A 118 2.39 -4.42 0.65
N ASP A 119 3.27 -4.07 1.56
CA ASP A 119 4.31 -4.96 2.07
C ASP A 119 3.81 -5.93 3.15
N GLY A 120 2.55 -5.83 3.55
CA GLY A 120 1.88 -6.81 4.40
C GLY A 120 1.77 -6.46 5.87
N VAL A 121 1.96 -5.20 6.26
CA VAL A 121 1.78 -4.78 7.66
C VAL A 121 0.30 -4.70 8.00
N LEU A 122 -0.10 -5.39 9.06
CA LEU A 122 -1.46 -5.50 9.56
C LEU A 122 -1.62 -4.81 10.91
N TYR A 123 -2.85 -4.38 11.21
CA TYR A 123 -3.23 -3.83 12.52
C TYR A 123 -4.07 -4.82 13.33
N ASN A 124 -3.93 -4.77 14.65
CA ASN A 124 -4.88 -5.40 15.55
C ASN A 124 -6.19 -4.60 15.53
N THR A 125 -7.17 -5.07 14.78
CA THR A 125 -8.43 -4.35 14.59
C THR A 125 -9.28 -4.27 15.83
N GLU A 126 -9.21 -5.26 16.72
CA GLU A 126 -9.94 -5.21 18.00
C GLU A 126 -9.46 -4.06 18.88
N THR A 127 -8.15 -3.83 18.94
CA THR A 127 -7.58 -2.69 19.67
C THR A 127 -8.12 -1.37 19.12
N ILE A 128 -8.12 -1.19 17.81
CA ILE A 128 -8.65 0.03 17.16
C ILE A 128 -10.14 0.20 17.45
N LYS A 129 -10.93 -0.87 17.34
CA LYS A 129 -12.35 -0.84 17.68
C LYS A 129 -12.60 -0.39 19.12
N GLN A 130 -11.82 -0.91 20.06
CA GLN A 130 -11.93 -0.53 21.48
C GLN A 130 -11.54 0.93 21.73
N MET A 131 -10.48 1.42 21.08
CA MET A 131 -10.00 2.79 21.25
C MET A 131 -10.97 3.83 20.70
N LEU A 132 -11.68 3.53 19.61
CA LEU A 132 -12.45 4.51 18.85
C LEU A 132 -13.96 4.28 18.89
N ASP A 133 -14.45 3.20 19.51
CA ASP A 133 -15.87 2.93 19.64
C ASP A 133 -16.62 4.08 20.33
N GLY A 134 -17.65 4.59 19.69
CA GLY A 134 -18.44 5.70 20.17
C GLY A 134 -17.84 7.09 19.92
N TYR A 135 -16.57 7.19 19.56
CA TYR A 135 -15.96 8.44 19.12
C TYR A 135 -16.12 8.68 17.62
N VAL A 136 -15.90 7.65 16.80
CA VAL A 136 -16.24 7.65 15.37
C VAL A 136 -17.51 6.83 15.14
N ASP A 137 -18.37 7.27 14.23
CA ASP A 137 -19.64 6.56 13.97
C ASP A 137 -19.41 5.25 13.22
N ASN A 138 -18.43 5.22 12.32
CA ASN A 138 -18.14 4.10 11.44
C ASN A 138 -16.63 3.81 11.41
N LEU A 139 -16.28 2.52 11.45
CA LEU A 139 -14.93 2.01 11.28
C LEU A 139 -14.86 1.26 9.96
N HIS A 140 -14.07 1.75 9.03
CA HIS A 140 -13.88 1.16 7.72
C HIS A 140 -12.44 0.65 7.56
N PHE A 141 -12.31 -0.66 7.40
CA PHE A 141 -11.04 -1.32 7.11
C PHE A 141 -11.00 -1.69 5.63
N ASP A 142 -10.11 -1.04 4.89
CA ASP A 142 -9.82 -1.43 3.50
C ASP A 142 -8.93 -2.66 3.54
N GLU A 143 -9.54 -3.81 3.37
CA GLU A 143 -8.92 -5.13 3.35
C GLU A 143 -8.81 -5.70 1.92
N ALA A 144 -8.58 -4.85 0.94
CA ALA A 144 -8.43 -5.28 -0.45
C ALA A 144 -7.34 -6.35 -0.63
N TRP A 145 -6.34 -6.36 0.23
CA TRP A 145 -5.22 -7.31 0.25
C TRP A 145 -5.31 -8.35 1.39
N LEU A 146 -6.46 -8.44 2.09
CA LEU A 146 -6.60 -9.27 3.28
C LEU A 146 -7.89 -10.12 3.37
N PRO A 147 -8.49 -10.58 2.26
CA PRO A 147 -9.74 -11.34 2.33
C PRO A 147 -9.58 -12.75 2.92
N HIS A 148 -8.35 -13.25 3.04
CA HIS A 148 -8.00 -14.59 3.51
C HIS A 148 -7.86 -14.69 5.04
N ALA A 149 -7.60 -13.59 5.71
CA ALA A 149 -7.17 -13.61 7.12
C ALA A 149 -8.22 -14.19 8.09
N ALA A 150 -9.50 -13.99 7.80
CA ALA A 150 -10.59 -14.50 8.63
C ALA A 150 -10.66 -16.05 8.73
N PHE A 151 -9.99 -16.76 7.81
CA PHE A 151 -10.11 -18.20 7.63
C PHE A 151 -9.00 -19.02 8.29
N HIS A 152 -8.00 -18.37 8.84
CA HIS A 152 -6.92 -19.08 9.51
C HIS A 152 -6.62 -18.45 10.89
N PRO A 153 -6.50 -19.27 11.96
CA PRO A 153 -6.24 -18.76 13.31
C PRO A 153 -4.92 -18.02 13.46
N PHE A 154 -3.99 -18.20 12.54
CA PHE A 154 -2.71 -17.49 12.50
C PHE A 154 -2.88 -15.95 12.57
N TYR A 155 -3.91 -15.41 11.92
CA TYR A 155 -4.16 -13.97 11.88
C TYR A 155 -4.87 -13.42 13.14
N GLY A 156 -5.46 -14.29 13.96
CA GLY A 156 -6.08 -13.89 15.23
C GLY A 156 -7.02 -12.71 15.13
N THR A 157 -6.65 -11.57 15.73
CA THR A 157 -7.41 -10.32 15.75
C THR A 157 -6.98 -9.31 14.68
N PHE A 158 -6.14 -9.73 13.74
CA PHE A 158 -5.59 -8.86 12.69
C PHE A 158 -6.43 -8.83 11.41
N HIS A 159 -7.75 -8.84 11.55
CA HIS A 159 -8.71 -8.64 10.47
C HIS A 159 -10.04 -8.09 11.00
N ALA A 160 -10.83 -7.42 10.14
CA ALA A 160 -11.97 -6.63 10.58
C ALA A 160 -13.14 -7.47 11.12
N MET A 161 -13.47 -8.60 10.51
CA MET A 161 -14.62 -9.44 10.83
C MET A 161 -14.31 -10.51 11.89
N GLY A 162 -13.76 -10.08 13.02
CA GLY A 162 -13.35 -10.96 14.11
C GLY A 162 -14.53 -11.73 14.74
N ARG A 163 -14.24 -12.97 15.18
CA ARG A 163 -15.28 -13.89 15.71
C ARG A 163 -15.43 -13.85 17.22
N LYS A 164 -14.42 -13.47 17.97
CA LYS A 164 -14.30 -13.87 19.37
C LYS A 164 -14.69 -12.85 20.43
N ARG A 165 -14.85 -11.59 20.10
CA ARG A 165 -15.16 -10.57 21.11
C ARG A 165 -16.31 -9.70 20.66
N GLY A 166 -17.01 -9.17 21.64
CA GLY A 166 -18.19 -8.38 21.41
C GLY A 166 -18.01 -7.33 20.35
N ARG A 167 -19.03 -7.15 19.55
CA ARG A 167 -19.09 -6.06 18.57
C ARG A 167 -18.92 -4.73 19.28
N PRO A 168 -18.39 -3.69 18.58
CA PRO A 168 -18.42 -2.35 19.10
C PRO A 168 -19.83 -1.99 19.59
N LYS A 169 -19.89 -1.20 20.65
CA LYS A 169 -21.18 -0.79 21.21
C LYS A 169 -21.93 0.17 20.28
N HIS A 170 -21.19 1.09 19.67
CA HIS A 170 -21.76 2.20 18.91
C HIS A 170 -21.33 2.25 17.44
N SER A 171 -20.07 1.93 17.14
CA SER A 171 -19.52 2.09 15.79
C SER A 171 -19.85 0.87 14.91
N VAL A 172 -20.38 1.13 13.71
CA VAL A 172 -20.58 0.09 12.68
C VAL A 172 -19.24 -0.20 12.00
N VAL A 173 -18.95 -1.46 11.74
CA VAL A 173 -17.69 -1.91 11.12
C VAL A 173 -17.93 -2.32 9.68
N TYR A 174 -17.17 -1.73 8.77
CA TYR A 174 -17.15 -2.05 7.35
C TYR A 174 -15.80 -2.66 6.98
N SER A 175 -15.80 -3.68 6.14
CA SER A 175 -14.63 -4.21 5.46
C SER A 175 -14.88 -4.24 3.97
N THR A 176 -13.95 -3.75 3.19
CA THR A 176 -13.98 -3.81 1.73
C THR A 176 -12.85 -4.70 1.25
N GLN A 177 -13.17 -5.76 0.50
CA GLN A 177 -12.22 -6.80 0.14
C GLN A 177 -12.23 -7.07 -1.36
N SER A 178 -11.04 -7.24 -1.95
CA SER A 178 -10.88 -7.70 -3.32
C SER A 178 -10.86 -9.23 -3.35
N ILE A 179 -11.88 -9.81 -3.90
CA ILE A 179 -11.99 -11.26 -4.04
C ILE A 179 -11.08 -11.77 -5.15
N HIS A 180 -10.83 -10.94 -6.16
CA HIS A 180 -10.01 -11.30 -7.32
C HIS A 180 -8.49 -11.26 -7.08
N LYS A 181 -8.01 -10.69 -5.96
CA LYS A 181 -6.57 -10.56 -5.72
C LYS A 181 -5.97 -11.81 -5.07
N LEU A 182 -6.63 -12.33 -4.06
CA LEU A 182 -6.12 -13.43 -3.22
C LEU A 182 -6.99 -14.67 -3.24
N LEU A 183 -8.28 -14.52 -3.48
CA LEU A 183 -9.25 -15.61 -3.56
C LEU A 183 -9.59 -15.96 -5.01
N ALA A 184 -10.55 -16.85 -5.20
CA ALA A 184 -10.90 -17.38 -6.53
C ALA A 184 -11.86 -16.50 -7.36
N GLY A 185 -12.00 -15.23 -7.03
CA GLY A 185 -12.80 -14.29 -7.82
C GLY A 185 -12.13 -13.93 -9.14
N ILE A 186 -12.93 -13.75 -10.19
CA ILE A 186 -12.41 -13.20 -11.46
C ILE A 186 -12.18 -11.68 -11.33
N SER A 187 -11.44 -11.11 -12.27
CA SER A 187 -11.10 -9.68 -12.23
C SER A 187 -12.32 -8.79 -11.94
N GLN A 188 -12.16 -7.78 -11.10
CA GLN A 188 -13.17 -6.86 -10.58
C GLN A 188 -14.07 -7.41 -9.47
N ALA A 189 -14.00 -8.70 -9.12
CA ALA A 189 -14.76 -9.26 -8.02
C ALA A 189 -14.33 -8.65 -6.67
N SER A 190 -15.30 -8.06 -5.98
CA SER A 190 -15.12 -7.44 -4.66
C SER A 190 -16.40 -7.61 -3.83
N HIS A 191 -16.32 -7.32 -2.55
CA HIS A 191 -17.51 -7.20 -1.71
C HIS A 191 -17.32 -6.20 -0.57
N VAL A 192 -18.46 -5.71 -0.07
CA VAL A 192 -18.57 -4.95 1.18
C VAL A 192 -19.12 -5.88 2.23
N LEU A 193 -18.40 -6.03 3.34
CA LEU A 193 -18.85 -6.74 4.54
C LEU A 193 -19.19 -5.73 5.63
N VAL A 194 -20.27 -5.96 6.36
CA VAL A 194 -20.69 -5.08 7.45
C VAL A 194 -21.00 -5.89 8.70
N GLN A 195 -20.48 -5.45 9.83
CA GLN A 195 -20.91 -5.87 11.15
C GLN A 195 -21.63 -4.72 11.85
N ASP A 196 -22.88 -4.95 12.22
CA ASP A 196 -23.68 -4.03 13.02
C ASP A 196 -23.04 -3.84 14.40
N SER A 197 -23.19 -2.67 14.97
CA SER A 197 -22.88 -2.47 16.39
C SER A 197 -24.02 -2.94 17.29
N GLN A 198 -23.83 -2.85 18.60
CA GLN A 198 -24.90 -3.21 19.55
C GLN A 198 -26.10 -2.25 19.45
N THR A 199 -25.84 -0.97 19.11
CA THR A 199 -26.87 0.10 19.10
C THR A 199 -27.27 0.54 17.69
N GLN A 200 -26.46 0.25 16.67
CA GLN A 200 -26.70 0.67 15.29
C GLN A 200 -26.67 -0.53 14.35
N LYS A 201 -27.71 -0.63 13.53
CA LYS A 201 -27.84 -1.66 12.49
C LYS A 201 -27.85 -0.99 11.13
N LEU A 202 -27.19 -1.62 10.17
CA LEU A 202 -27.25 -1.18 8.78
C LEU A 202 -28.65 -1.37 8.23
N ASP A 203 -29.23 -0.32 7.67
CA ASP A 203 -30.41 -0.42 6.83
C ASP A 203 -29.97 -0.75 5.39
N ARG A 204 -30.27 -1.96 4.94
CA ARG A 204 -29.90 -2.44 3.61
C ARG A 204 -30.54 -1.63 2.48
N HIS A 205 -31.73 -1.10 2.69
CA HIS A 205 -32.42 -0.28 1.67
C HIS A 205 -31.69 1.05 1.49
N LEU A 206 -31.31 1.69 2.58
CA LEU A 206 -30.54 2.94 2.52
C LEU A 206 -29.13 2.72 1.96
N PHE A 207 -28.46 1.63 2.33
CA PHE A 207 -27.16 1.30 1.74
C PHE A 207 -27.27 1.06 0.23
N ASN A 208 -28.37 0.46 -0.22
CA ASN A 208 -28.60 0.19 -1.63
C ASN A 208 -28.66 1.47 -2.49
N GLU A 209 -29.07 2.60 -1.93
CA GLU A 209 -29.01 3.89 -2.63
C GLU A 209 -27.56 4.28 -2.98
N ALA A 210 -26.64 4.16 -2.04
CA ALA A 210 -25.22 4.39 -2.27
C ALA A 210 -24.63 3.33 -3.23
N TYR A 211 -25.06 2.08 -3.09
CA TYR A 211 -24.67 0.98 -3.98
C TYR A 211 -25.04 1.28 -5.44
N LEU A 212 -26.27 1.70 -5.69
CA LEU A 212 -26.78 1.98 -7.04
C LEU A 212 -26.11 3.18 -7.71
N MET A 213 -25.62 4.14 -6.94
CA MET A 213 -24.85 5.27 -7.50
C MET A 213 -23.54 4.86 -8.15
N HIS A 214 -23.00 3.70 -7.79
CA HIS A 214 -21.68 3.24 -8.19
C HIS A 214 -21.69 1.95 -9.01
N THR A 215 -22.83 1.43 -9.37
CA THR A 215 -22.95 0.19 -10.13
C THR A 215 -23.84 0.35 -11.36
N SER A 216 -23.60 -0.51 -12.34
CA SER A 216 -24.49 -0.64 -13.49
C SER A 216 -25.80 -1.31 -13.07
N THR A 217 -26.91 -0.90 -13.68
CA THR A 217 -28.20 -1.60 -13.59
C THR A 217 -28.19 -2.97 -14.31
N SER A 218 -27.14 -3.23 -15.10
CA SER A 218 -26.91 -4.49 -15.82
C SER A 218 -25.57 -5.10 -15.38
N PRO A 219 -25.48 -5.67 -14.17
CA PRO A 219 -24.24 -6.17 -13.62
C PRO A 219 -23.75 -7.42 -14.38
N GLN A 220 -22.45 -7.62 -14.38
CA GLN A 220 -21.81 -8.80 -14.98
C GLN A 220 -22.03 -10.02 -14.07
N TYR A 221 -22.89 -10.94 -14.49
CA TYR A 221 -23.23 -12.11 -13.70
C TYR A 221 -22.08 -13.08 -13.44
N SER A 222 -21.11 -13.18 -14.35
CA SER A 222 -19.92 -14.01 -14.15
C SER A 222 -19.07 -13.51 -12.96
N ILE A 223 -18.99 -12.20 -12.74
CA ILE A 223 -18.29 -11.62 -11.59
C ILE A 223 -19.05 -11.95 -10.30
N ILE A 224 -20.38 -11.79 -10.30
CA ILE A 224 -21.23 -12.14 -9.15
C ILE A 224 -21.09 -13.63 -8.82
N ALA A 225 -21.17 -14.50 -9.82
CA ALA A 225 -20.99 -15.94 -9.64
C ALA A 225 -19.61 -16.29 -9.07
N SER A 226 -18.56 -15.59 -9.52
CA SER A 226 -17.21 -15.80 -8.97
C SER A 226 -17.08 -15.39 -7.50
N CYS A 227 -17.80 -14.35 -7.07
CA CYS A 227 -17.87 -13.98 -5.65
C CYS A 227 -18.54 -15.09 -4.80
N ASP A 228 -19.61 -15.67 -5.31
CA ASP A 228 -20.33 -16.75 -4.63
C ASP A 228 -19.46 -18.02 -4.53
N VAL A 229 -18.84 -18.43 -5.63
CA VAL A 229 -17.91 -19.58 -5.66
C VAL A 229 -16.73 -19.36 -4.74
N ALA A 230 -16.10 -18.17 -4.79
CA ALA A 230 -14.98 -17.85 -3.93
C ALA A 230 -15.35 -17.90 -2.44
N ALA A 231 -16.53 -17.40 -2.07
CA ALA A 231 -17.03 -17.51 -0.70
C ALA A 231 -17.23 -18.97 -0.28
N ALA A 232 -17.86 -19.78 -1.13
CA ALA A 232 -18.07 -21.20 -0.86
C ALA A 232 -16.75 -21.98 -0.69
N MET A 233 -15.72 -21.67 -1.48
CA MET A 233 -14.39 -22.27 -1.33
C MET A 233 -13.74 -21.96 0.03
N MET A 234 -14.06 -20.81 0.61
CA MET A 234 -13.50 -20.39 1.90
C MET A 234 -14.26 -20.96 3.11
N GLU A 235 -15.36 -21.66 2.90
CA GLU A 235 -16.09 -22.28 4.02
C GLU A 235 -15.19 -23.30 4.75
N PRO A 236 -15.09 -23.20 6.09
CA PRO A 236 -14.27 -24.14 6.86
C PRO A 236 -14.72 -25.61 6.70
N PRO A 237 -13.80 -26.59 6.63
CA PRO A 237 -12.35 -26.45 6.81
C PRO A 237 -11.56 -26.09 5.54
N GLY A 238 -12.21 -26.01 4.39
CA GLY A 238 -11.54 -25.79 3.09
C GLY A 238 -10.73 -24.50 3.05
N GLY A 239 -11.31 -23.38 3.48
CA GLY A 239 -10.64 -22.09 3.51
C GLY A 239 -9.40 -22.06 4.39
N THR A 240 -9.47 -22.70 5.55
CA THR A 240 -8.30 -22.83 6.45
C THR A 240 -7.15 -23.57 5.78
N ALA A 241 -7.42 -24.67 5.11
CA ALA A 241 -6.41 -25.44 4.39
C ALA A 241 -5.78 -24.64 3.25
N LEU A 242 -6.60 -23.92 2.46
CA LEU A 242 -6.12 -23.08 1.36
C LEU A 242 -5.21 -21.94 1.84
N VAL A 243 -5.56 -21.28 2.94
CA VAL A 243 -4.73 -20.22 3.53
C VAL A 243 -3.44 -20.80 4.09
N GLU A 244 -3.50 -21.94 4.78
CA GLU A 244 -2.31 -22.60 5.29
C GLU A 244 -1.33 -22.98 4.19
N GLU A 245 -1.80 -23.51 3.07
CA GLU A 245 -0.95 -23.78 1.90
C GLU A 245 -0.22 -22.53 1.41
N SER A 246 -0.91 -21.40 1.33
CA SER A 246 -0.29 -20.12 0.93
C SER A 246 0.80 -19.68 1.90
N ILE A 247 0.57 -19.83 3.21
CA ILE A 247 1.56 -19.50 4.24
C ILE A 247 2.76 -20.46 4.13
N VAL A 248 2.51 -21.76 3.99
CA VAL A 248 3.57 -22.76 3.84
C VAL A 248 4.44 -22.47 2.63
N GLU A 249 3.85 -22.20 1.46
CA GLU A 249 4.60 -21.90 0.25
C GLU A 249 5.46 -20.63 0.41
N SER A 250 4.93 -19.60 1.06
CA SER A 250 5.71 -18.40 1.36
C SER A 250 6.90 -18.67 2.27
N LEU A 251 6.71 -19.49 3.30
CA LEU A 251 7.78 -19.85 4.22
C LEU A 251 8.84 -20.74 3.57
N GLU A 252 8.43 -21.68 2.73
CA GLU A 252 9.35 -22.49 1.93
C GLU A 252 10.21 -21.64 0.99
N PHE A 253 9.59 -20.64 0.33
CA PHE A 253 10.33 -19.67 -0.46
C PHE A 253 11.34 -18.88 0.37
N ARG A 254 10.94 -18.38 1.54
CA ARG A 254 11.84 -17.64 2.44
C ARG A 254 13.01 -18.51 2.92
N ARG A 255 12.74 -19.78 3.27
CA ARG A 255 13.80 -20.75 3.63
C ARG A 255 14.74 -21.03 2.47
N ALA A 256 14.20 -21.18 1.25
CA ALA A 256 15.02 -21.38 0.06
C ALA A 256 15.93 -20.18 -0.23
N MET A 257 15.41 -18.95 -0.09
CA MET A 257 16.21 -17.73 -0.24
C MET A 257 17.37 -17.68 0.78
N ARG A 258 17.13 -18.02 2.03
CA ARG A 258 18.18 -18.08 3.08
C ARG A 258 19.21 -19.18 2.83
N LYS A 259 18.76 -20.31 2.32
CA LYS A 259 19.66 -21.40 1.96
C LYS A 259 20.63 -20.99 0.86
N VAL A 260 20.13 -20.32 -0.17
CA VAL A 260 20.98 -19.80 -1.25
C VAL A 260 21.98 -18.76 -0.71
N ASP A 261 21.52 -17.86 0.16
CA ASP A 261 22.40 -16.87 0.81
C ASP A 261 23.55 -17.56 1.59
N ALA A 262 23.22 -18.55 2.39
CA ALA A 262 24.21 -19.32 3.15
C ALA A 262 25.19 -20.09 2.24
N GLU A 263 24.76 -20.56 1.07
CA GLU A 263 25.63 -21.23 0.10
C GLU A 263 26.65 -20.27 -0.54
N PHE A 264 26.27 -18.99 -0.75
CA PHE A 264 27.21 -17.97 -1.23
C PHE A 264 28.19 -17.49 -0.14
N GLY A 265 27.74 -17.46 1.11
CA GLY A 265 28.56 -17.07 2.27
C GLY A 265 28.72 -15.55 2.43
N ASP A 266 29.33 -15.13 3.55
CA ASP A 266 29.38 -13.75 4.03
C ASP A 266 30.13 -12.77 3.11
N ASN A 267 31.00 -13.27 2.24
CA ASN A 267 31.81 -12.43 1.33
C ASN A 267 31.19 -12.25 -0.06
N ASP A 268 30.00 -12.78 -0.27
CA ASP A 268 29.26 -12.67 -1.51
C ASP A 268 27.92 -11.96 -1.25
N TRP A 269 27.15 -11.70 -2.29
CA TRP A 269 25.88 -11.01 -2.16
C TRP A 269 24.72 -11.88 -2.59
N TRP A 270 23.56 -11.64 -1.98
CA TRP A 270 22.29 -12.22 -2.37
C TRP A 270 21.13 -11.26 -2.04
N PHE A 271 19.98 -11.58 -2.56
CA PHE A 271 18.73 -10.90 -2.23
C PHE A 271 18.22 -11.37 -0.86
N GLN A 272 17.71 -10.43 -0.07
CA GLN A 272 17.12 -10.71 1.24
C GLN A 272 15.60 -10.61 1.18
N VAL A 273 14.89 -11.45 1.93
CA VAL A 273 13.45 -11.30 2.10
C VAL A 273 13.18 -10.60 3.41
N TRP A 274 12.60 -9.42 3.32
CA TRP A 274 12.28 -8.61 4.49
C TRP A 274 11.27 -9.32 5.39
N GLY A 275 11.55 -9.44 6.67
CA GLY A 275 10.72 -10.15 7.62
C GLY A 275 11.49 -10.56 8.87
N PRO A 276 10.91 -11.40 9.75
CA PRO A 276 11.56 -11.88 10.95
C PRO A 276 12.92 -12.54 10.67
N GLU A 277 13.88 -12.28 11.53
CA GLU A 277 15.23 -12.86 11.42
C GLU A 277 15.23 -14.39 11.56
N GLU A 278 14.37 -14.90 12.42
CA GLU A 278 14.21 -16.35 12.64
C GLU A 278 12.91 -16.85 12.01
N LEU A 279 13.00 -17.95 11.30
CA LEU A 279 11.84 -18.67 10.78
C LEU A 279 11.74 -20.03 11.48
N ALA A 280 10.53 -20.54 11.64
CA ALA A 280 10.34 -21.91 12.07
C ALA A 280 11.04 -22.88 11.11
N GLU A 281 11.70 -23.91 11.65
CA GLU A 281 12.40 -24.90 10.83
C GLU A 281 11.46 -25.69 9.92
N GLU A 282 10.26 -25.97 10.44
CA GLU A 282 9.20 -26.68 9.72
C GLU A 282 7.83 -26.03 9.96
N GLY A 283 6.91 -26.22 9.05
CA GLY A 283 5.54 -25.72 9.13
C GLY A 283 5.44 -24.20 9.09
N ILE A 284 4.39 -23.65 9.68
CA ILE A 284 4.10 -22.21 9.63
C ILE A 284 4.61 -21.43 10.86
N GLY A 285 5.10 -22.13 11.89
CA GLY A 285 5.54 -21.48 13.11
C GLY A 285 4.41 -20.84 13.91
N ARG A 286 4.75 -19.84 14.71
CA ARG A 286 3.81 -19.12 15.56
C ARG A 286 3.53 -17.71 15.00
N ALA A 287 2.28 -17.28 15.07
CA ALA A 287 1.89 -15.93 14.68
C ALA A 287 2.65 -14.83 15.45
N SER A 288 2.99 -15.10 16.72
CA SER A 288 3.77 -14.18 17.55
C SER A 288 5.15 -13.84 17.00
N ASP A 289 5.73 -14.73 16.18
CA ASP A 289 7.04 -14.52 15.58
C ASP A 289 6.99 -13.45 14.45
N TRP A 290 5.80 -13.16 13.95
CA TRP A 290 5.51 -12.17 12.89
C TRP A 290 5.00 -10.83 13.42
N VAL A 291 4.80 -10.71 14.74
CA VAL A 291 4.43 -9.45 15.39
C VAL A 291 5.60 -8.48 15.36
N LEU A 292 5.34 -7.23 14.97
CA LEU A 292 6.34 -6.17 15.00
C LEU A 292 6.66 -5.83 16.46
N LYS A 293 7.89 -6.13 16.87
CA LYS A 293 8.33 -5.97 18.25
C LYS A 293 9.03 -4.62 18.45
N ARG A 294 8.94 -4.12 19.66
CA ARG A 294 9.71 -2.97 20.12
C ARG A 294 11.20 -3.27 20.14
N THR A 295 12.03 -2.31 19.80
CA THR A 295 13.47 -2.48 19.71
C THR A 295 14.24 -2.18 20.98
N ASP A 296 13.72 -1.34 21.89
CA ASP A 296 14.64 -0.63 22.75
C ASP A 296 14.31 -0.50 24.24
N SER A 297 13.08 -0.64 24.67
CA SER A 297 12.76 -0.27 26.05
C SER A 297 12.64 -1.43 27.05
N GLU A 298 12.69 -2.67 26.59
CA GLU A 298 12.57 -3.87 27.45
C GLU A 298 13.74 -4.83 27.34
N GLY A 299 14.90 -4.36 26.84
CA GLY A 299 16.10 -5.19 26.74
C GLY A 299 16.10 -6.18 25.59
N VAL A 300 15.24 -5.97 24.61
CA VAL A 300 15.27 -6.68 23.32
C VAL A 300 16.03 -5.85 22.29
N GLN A 301 17.10 -5.18 22.72
CA GLN A 301 18.14 -4.80 21.77
C GLN A 301 18.80 -6.08 21.29
N THR A 302 18.94 -6.22 19.97
CA THR A 302 19.97 -7.07 19.42
C THR A 302 21.28 -6.68 20.09
N ALA A 303 22.15 -7.62 20.36
CA ALA A 303 23.41 -7.41 21.08
C ALA A 303 24.29 -6.28 20.52
N ASP A 304 23.97 -5.78 19.32
CA ASP A 304 24.73 -4.78 18.56
C ASP A 304 24.01 -3.40 18.48
N GLY A 305 22.85 -3.23 19.14
CA GLY A 305 22.11 -1.94 19.14
C GLY A 305 21.45 -1.63 17.81
N GLU A 306 21.23 -2.60 16.95
CA GLU A 306 20.55 -2.44 15.67
C GLU A 306 19.03 -2.29 15.85
N GLU A 307 18.39 -1.52 14.97
CA GLU A 307 16.95 -1.43 14.89
C GLU A 307 16.35 -2.80 14.56
N ALA A 308 15.13 -3.08 15.05
CA ALA A 308 14.42 -4.30 14.69
C ALA A 308 14.35 -4.43 13.16
N TRP A 309 14.27 -5.67 12.69
CA TRP A 309 14.23 -6.02 11.27
C TRP A 309 13.22 -5.19 10.44
N HIS A 310 12.16 -4.64 11.07
CA HIS A 310 11.15 -3.84 10.39
C HIS A 310 11.58 -2.39 10.12
N GLY A 311 12.43 -1.79 10.95
CA GLY A 311 12.94 -0.44 10.75
C GLY A 311 11.94 0.71 10.95
N PHE A 312 10.82 0.47 11.65
CA PHE A 312 9.78 1.48 11.88
C PHE A 312 9.89 2.21 13.23
N GLY A 313 10.90 1.89 14.02
CA GLY A 313 11.06 2.44 15.36
C GLY A 313 10.18 1.77 16.41
N ASP A 314 9.73 2.54 17.38
CA ASP A 314 9.01 2.04 18.55
C ASP A 314 7.57 1.61 18.21
N MET A 315 7.30 0.30 18.32
CA MET A 315 6.00 -0.30 18.06
C MET A 315 5.32 -0.74 19.35
N ALA A 316 4.02 -0.47 19.49
CA ALA A 316 3.24 -0.94 20.61
C ALA A 316 3.13 -2.48 20.59
N PRO A 317 3.32 -3.17 21.73
CA PRO A 317 3.27 -4.62 21.78
C PRO A 317 1.93 -5.18 21.26
N GLY A 318 1.99 -6.16 20.36
CA GLY A 318 0.81 -6.86 19.85
C GLY A 318 -0.12 -6.03 18.96
N PHE A 319 0.29 -4.82 18.55
CA PHE A 319 -0.55 -3.94 17.75
C PHE A 319 -0.45 -4.19 16.25
N ASN A 320 0.73 -4.55 15.75
CA ASN A 320 0.98 -4.81 14.34
C ASN A 320 1.66 -6.16 14.12
N MET A 321 1.38 -6.77 12.96
CA MET A 321 2.11 -7.94 12.47
C MET A 321 2.39 -7.83 10.97
N LEU A 322 3.37 -8.62 10.50
CA LEU A 322 3.61 -8.84 9.08
C LEU A 322 2.85 -10.08 8.62
N ASP A 323 2.11 -9.95 7.52
CA ASP A 323 1.48 -11.08 6.84
C ASP A 323 2.54 -11.90 6.07
N PRO A 324 2.79 -13.16 6.43
CA PRO A 324 3.86 -13.96 5.82
C PRO A 324 3.66 -14.22 4.33
N ILE A 325 2.43 -14.20 3.81
CA ILE A 325 2.17 -14.45 2.39
C ILE A 325 2.57 -13.26 1.49
N LYS A 326 2.91 -12.14 2.07
CA LYS A 326 3.42 -10.97 1.38
C LYS A 326 4.92 -10.87 1.60
N ALA A 327 5.68 -11.01 0.52
CA ALA A 327 7.14 -11.07 0.57
C ALA A 327 7.75 -9.89 -0.19
N THR A 328 8.44 -9.03 0.54
CA THR A 328 9.23 -7.95 -0.01
C THR A 328 10.68 -8.39 -0.09
N ILE A 329 11.23 -8.42 -1.30
CA ILE A 329 12.61 -8.81 -1.57
C ILE A 329 13.45 -7.56 -1.67
N VAL A 330 14.49 -7.48 -0.86
CA VAL A 330 15.42 -6.36 -0.80
C VAL A 330 16.65 -6.65 -1.66
N THR A 331 17.05 -5.68 -2.46
CA THR A 331 18.24 -5.74 -3.32
C THR A 331 19.43 -5.03 -2.65
N PRO A 332 20.68 -5.41 -2.95
CA PRO A 332 21.85 -4.77 -2.36
C PRO A 332 22.01 -3.29 -2.71
N GLY A 333 22.58 -2.51 -1.81
CA GLY A 333 23.00 -1.14 -2.09
C GLY A 333 22.48 -0.09 -1.13
N LEU A 334 21.46 -0.41 -0.33
CA LEU A 334 20.89 0.50 0.67
C LEU A 334 20.68 -0.28 1.98
N ASN A 335 21.08 0.31 3.09
CA ASN A 335 20.80 -0.27 4.40
C ASN A 335 19.52 0.33 5.03
N MET A 336 19.10 -0.22 6.16
CA MET A 336 17.90 0.21 6.85
C MET A 336 18.01 1.61 7.49
N LYS A 337 19.23 2.14 7.62
CA LYS A 337 19.49 3.52 8.09
C LYS A 337 19.42 4.55 6.95
N GLY A 338 19.27 4.10 5.71
CA GLY A 338 19.22 4.96 4.53
C GLY A 338 20.57 5.29 3.93
N ASP A 339 21.64 4.59 4.35
CA ASP A 339 22.98 4.80 3.83
C ASP A 339 23.18 3.97 2.57
N PHE A 340 23.75 4.60 1.54
CA PHE A 340 24.09 3.92 0.29
C PHE A 340 25.43 3.21 0.43
N ALA A 341 25.49 1.96 0.01
CA ALA A 341 26.74 1.22 -0.13
C ALA A 341 27.54 1.75 -1.34
N PRO A 342 28.84 1.45 -1.45
CA PRO A 342 29.64 1.82 -2.61
C PRO A 342 29.11 1.26 -3.93
N THR A 343 28.50 0.08 -3.89
CA THR A 343 27.86 -0.59 -5.03
C THR A 343 26.43 -0.93 -4.70
N GLY A 344 25.57 -1.04 -5.70
CA GLY A 344 24.18 -1.39 -5.48
C GLY A 344 23.46 -1.86 -6.74
N ILE A 345 22.31 -2.50 -6.50
CA ILE A 345 21.47 -3.08 -7.53
C ILE A 345 20.06 -2.48 -7.41
N PRO A 346 19.73 -1.44 -8.19
CA PRO A 346 18.38 -0.88 -8.18
C PRO A 346 17.33 -1.92 -8.56
N ALA A 347 16.25 -1.98 -7.80
CA ALA A 347 15.21 -3.00 -7.99
C ALA A 347 14.54 -2.93 -9.36
N SER A 348 14.44 -1.75 -9.97
CA SER A 348 13.85 -1.57 -11.30
C SER A 348 14.57 -2.37 -12.40
N ILE A 349 15.88 -2.55 -12.28
CA ILE A 349 16.67 -3.35 -13.22
C ILE A 349 16.37 -4.83 -13.01
N VAL A 350 16.30 -5.29 -11.76
CA VAL A 350 15.94 -6.67 -11.43
C VAL A 350 14.54 -7.01 -11.94
N THR A 351 13.56 -6.15 -11.70
CA THR A 351 12.17 -6.44 -12.08
C THR A 351 11.96 -6.40 -13.59
N LYS A 352 12.71 -5.60 -14.35
CA LYS A 352 12.73 -5.68 -15.82
C LYS A 352 13.29 -7.01 -16.31
N PHE A 353 14.38 -7.46 -15.70
CA PHE A 353 14.96 -8.77 -15.98
C PHE A 353 13.94 -9.89 -15.70
N LEU A 354 13.29 -9.85 -14.53
CA LEU A 354 12.26 -10.82 -14.16
C LEU A 354 11.11 -10.85 -15.15
N ALA A 355 10.65 -9.67 -15.61
CA ALA A 355 9.55 -9.58 -16.58
C ALA A 355 9.89 -10.28 -17.92
N GLU A 356 11.11 -10.11 -18.45
CA GLU A 356 11.57 -10.82 -19.66
C GLU A 356 11.77 -12.33 -19.41
N HIS A 357 11.84 -12.77 -18.15
CA HIS A 357 11.90 -14.18 -17.73
C HIS A 357 10.53 -14.74 -17.29
N GLY A 358 9.45 -14.03 -17.58
CA GLY A 358 8.08 -14.49 -17.32
C GLY A 358 7.62 -14.31 -15.88
N VAL A 359 8.30 -13.50 -15.08
CA VAL A 359 7.93 -13.17 -13.69
C VAL A 359 7.55 -11.70 -13.58
N VAL A 360 6.29 -11.44 -13.28
CA VAL A 360 5.76 -10.08 -13.03
C VAL A 360 5.56 -9.92 -11.54
N VAL A 361 6.18 -8.86 -10.98
CA VAL A 361 6.06 -8.51 -9.57
C VAL A 361 4.91 -7.52 -9.34
N GLU A 362 4.38 -7.48 -8.13
CA GLU A 362 3.24 -6.60 -7.79
C GLU A 362 3.67 -5.13 -7.60
N LYS A 363 4.84 -4.89 -7.06
CA LYS A 363 5.37 -3.55 -6.80
C LYS A 363 6.88 -3.54 -6.91
N THR A 364 7.44 -2.48 -7.48
CA THR A 364 8.88 -2.20 -7.51
C THR A 364 9.18 -0.91 -6.77
N GLY A 365 10.07 -0.96 -5.78
CA GLY A 365 10.63 0.21 -5.08
C GLY A 365 12.01 0.56 -5.60
N LEU A 366 12.76 1.36 -4.84
CA LEU A 366 14.14 1.73 -5.20
C LEU A 366 15.09 0.53 -5.08
N TYR A 367 15.07 -0.16 -3.93
CA TYR A 367 15.89 -1.33 -3.60
C TYR A 367 15.06 -2.48 -3.04
N SER A 368 13.83 -2.57 -3.44
CA SER A 368 12.93 -3.67 -3.06
C SER A 368 11.87 -3.90 -4.12
N PHE A 369 11.37 -5.11 -4.18
CA PHE A 369 10.19 -5.45 -4.95
C PHE A 369 9.32 -6.44 -4.18
N PHE A 370 8.04 -6.46 -4.48
CA PHE A 370 7.04 -7.17 -3.70
C PHE A 370 6.36 -8.25 -4.53
N ILE A 371 6.24 -9.43 -3.95
CA ILE A 371 5.48 -10.56 -4.47
C ILE A 371 4.46 -11.05 -3.45
N MET A 372 3.45 -11.76 -3.92
CA MET A 372 2.36 -12.26 -3.10
C MET A 372 2.07 -13.73 -3.36
N PHE A 373 1.87 -14.48 -2.28
CA PHE A 373 1.52 -15.89 -2.32
C PHE A 373 0.00 -16.03 -2.19
N THR A 374 -0.69 -16.06 -3.33
CA THR A 374 -2.14 -16.21 -3.39
C THR A 374 -2.57 -17.66 -3.19
N ILE A 375 -3.86 -17.88 -2.94
CA ILE A 375 -4.44 -19.23 -2.94
C ILE A 375 -4.15 -19.91 -4.28
N GLY A 376 -3.66 -21.15 -4.21
CA GLY A 376 -3.30 -21.95 -5.38
C GLY A 376 -1.89 -21.70 -5.93
N ILE A 377 -1.07 -20.89 -5.26
CA ILE A 377 0.36 -20.79 -5.60
C ILE A 377 1.06 -22.11 -5.35
N THR A 378 1.99 -22.48 -6.23
CA THR A 378 2.73 -23.72 -6.14
C THR A 378 4.23 -23.49 -6.08
N LYS A 379 4.96 -24.46 -5.54
CA LYS A 379 6.44 -24.45 -5.48
C LYS A 379 7.05 -24.23 -6.87
N GLY A 380 6.48 -24.78 -7.92
CA GLY A 380 6.98 -24.60 -9.28
C GLY A 380 7.01 -23.14 -9.72
N ARG A 381 6.03 -22.33 -9.30
CA ARG A 381 5.95 -20.92 -9.65
C ARG A 381 7.00 -20.08 -8.92
N TRP A 382 7.15 -20.25 -7.61
CA TRP A 382 8.16 -19.46 -6.91
C TRP A 382 9.59 -19.96 -7.15
N ASN A 383 9.78 -21.23 -7.53
CA ASN A 383 11.07 -21.73 -8.05
C ASN A 383 11.49 -21.02 -9.35
N THR A 384 10.55 -20.66 -10.22
CA THR A 384 10.84 -19.85 -11.41
C THR A 384 11.45 -18.51 -11.00
N LEU A 385 10.88 -17.84 -10.01
CA LEU A 385 11.45 -16.61 -9.46
C LEU A 385 12.85 -16.83 -8.89
N LEU A 386 13.02 -17.84 -8.06
CA LEU A 386 14.32 -18.15 -7.45
C LEU A 386 15.40 -18.43 -8.50
N THR A 387 15.08 -19.22 -9.51
CA THR A 387 15.98 -19.52 -10.64
C THR A 387 16.32 -18.25 -11.44
N ALA A 388 15.34 -17.38 -11.69
CA ALA A 388 15.57 -16.12 -12.37
C ALA A 388 16.48 -15.17 -11.56
N LEU A 389 16.33 -15.14 -10.23
CA LEU A 389 17.22 -14.36 -9.37
C LEU A 389 18.65 -14.90 -9.37
N GLN A 390 18.83 -16.22 -9.36
CA GLN A 390 20.15 -16.84 -9.48
C GLN A 390 20.80 -16.54 -10.84
N GLN A 391 20.02 -16.56 -11.93
CA GLN A 391 20.50 -16.17 -13.24
C GLN A 391 20.89 -14.70 -13.28
N PHE A 392 20.09 -13.82 -12.66
CA PHE A 392 20.45 -12.40 -12.54
C PHE A 392 21.78 -12.21 -11.83
N LYS A 393 22.00 -12.91 -10.71
CA LYS A 393 23.26 -12.86 -9.97
C LYS A 393 24.45 -13.29 -10.86
N ASP A 394 24.30 -14.40 -11.57
CA ASP A 394 25.36 -14.91 -12.45
C ASP A 394 25.69 -13.92 -13.58
N ASP A 395 24.68 -13.32 -14.18
CA ASP A 395 24.85 -12.31 -15.22
C ASP A 395 25.46 -11.01 -14.68
N TYR A 396 25.08 -10.62 -13.47
CA TYR A 396 25.65 -9.45 -12.78
C TYR A 396 27.12 -9.68 -12.44
N ASP A 397 27.47 -10.81 -11.83
CA ASP A 397 28.84 -11.11 -11.40
C ASP A 397 29.79 -11.20 -12.61
N LYS A 398 29.30 -11.71 -13.73
CA LYS A 398 30.02 -11.76 -15.01
C LYS A 398 29.97 -10.45 -15.81
N ASN A 399 29.23 -9.46 -15.33
CA ASN A 399 28.99 -8.19 -16.03
C ASN A 399 28.57 -8.37 -17.48
N GLN A 400 27.60 -9.26 -17.72
CA GLN A 400 27.13 -9.59 -19.06
C GLN A 400 26.55 -8.35 -19.77
N PRO A 401 26.73 -8.22 -21.08
CA PRO A 401 26.23 -7.06 -21.82
C PRO A 401 24.71 -7.04 -21.90
N MET A 402 24.13 -5.86 -21.80
CA MET A 402 22.68 -5.66 -21.73
C MET A 402 21.93 -6.19 -22.97
N TRP A 403 22.53 -6.11 -24.16
CA TRP A 403 21.92 -6.65 -25.37
C TRP A 403 21.61 -8.16 -25.27
N ARG A 404 22.41 -8.88 -24.48
CA ARG A 404 22.24 -10.32 -24.24
C ARG A 404 21.18 -10.58 -23.17
N ILE A 405 21.12 -9.73 -22.15
CA ILE A 405 20.31 -9.95 -20.93
C ILE A 405 18.88 -9.47 -21.14
N LEU A 406 18.72 -8.27 -21.69
CA LEU A 406 17.45 -7.60 -21.92
C LEU A 406 17.34 -7.16 -23.40
N PRO A 407 17.25 -8.11 -24.34
CA PRO A 407 17.26 -7.78 -25.78
C PRO A 407 16.10 -6.89 -26.20
N GLU A 408 14.89 -7.13 -25.69
CA GLU A 408 13.70 -6.33 -26.03
C GLU A 408 13.81 -4.90 -25.48
N PHE A 409 14.32 -4.75 -24.28
CA PHE A 409 14.59 -3.45 -23.70
C PHE A 409 15.66 -2.67 -24.49
N CYS A 410 16.75 -3.34 -24.89
CA CYS A 410 17.81 -2.72 -25.67
C CYS A 410 17.37 -2.32 -27.09
N GLN A 411 16.40 -2.99 -27.69
CA GLN A 411 15.82 -2.56 -28.97
C GLN A 411 15.19 -1.16 -28.87
N LYS A 412 14.56 -0.87 -27.74
CA LYS A 412 13.95 0.43 -27.45
C LYS A 412 14.96 1.47 -26.94
N HIS A 413 15.98 1.02 -26.25
CA HIS A 413 16.97 1.86 -25.54
C HIS A 413 18.39 1.48 -25.89
N ARG A 414 18.80 1.69 -27.14
CA ARG A 414 20.11 1.27 -27.70
C ARG A 414 21.32 1.79 -26.94
N ARG A 415 21.18 2.89 -26.23
CA ARG A 415 22.29 3.47 -25.43
C ARG A 415 22.85 2.50 -24.39
N TYR A 416 22.05 1.52 -23.92
CA TYR A 416 22.47 0.55 -22.92
C TYR A 416 23.01 -0.75 -23.50
N GLU A 417 22.85 -1.00 -24.79
CA GLU A 417 23.11 -2.32 -25.39
C GLU A 417 24.51 -2.87 -25.13
N ARG A 418 25.53 -1.98 -25.09
CA ARG A 418 26.93 -2.35 -24.87
C ARG A 418 27.39 -2.23 -23.44
N MET A 419 26.57 -1.68 -22.53
CA MET A 419 26.87 -1.66 -21.10
C MET A 419 26.77 -3.07 -20.54
N GLY A 420 27.63 -3.37 -19.55
CA GLY A 420 27.45 -4.55 -18.72
C GLY A 420 26.33 -4.34 -17.72
N LEU A 421 25.71 -5.42 -17.25
CA LEU A 421 24.62 -5.36 -16.27
C LEU A 421 25.08 -4.69 -14.97
N ARG A 422 26.26 -5.04 -14.47
CA ARG A 422 26.84 -4.42 -13.26
C ARG A 422 27.12 -2.93 -13.47
N ASP A 423 27.61 -2.56 -14.65
CA ASP A 423 27.90 -1.17 -14.99
C ASP A 423 26.61 -0.34 -15.02
N LEU A 424 25.53 -0.87 -15.57
CA LEU A 424 24.22 -0.20 -15.56
C LEU A 424 23.67 -0.06 -14.14
N CYS A 425 23.72 -1.12 -13.33
CA CYS A 425 23.31 -1.07 -11.93
C CYS A 425 24.09 0.01 -11.17
N GLN A 426 25.42 0.08 -11.36
CA GLN A 426 26.27 1.07 -10.71
C GLN A 426 25.94 2.49 -11.17
N PHE A 427 25.71 2.69 -12.45
CA PHE A 427 25.31 4.00 -12.97
C PHE A 427 24.02 4.53 -12.34
N VAL A 428 22.99 3.71 -12.26
CA VAL A 428 21.71 4.10 -11.64
C VAL A 428 21.86 4.25 -10.12
N HIS A 429 22.62 3.37 -9.47
CA HIS A 429 22.91 3.45 -8.04
C HIS A 429 23.61 4.77 -7.66
N GLU A 430 24.61 5.19 -8.42
CA GLU A 430 25.31 6.46 -8.20
C GLU A 430 24.40 7.67 -8.38
N MET A 431 23.46 7.61 -9.32
CA MET A 431 22.43 8.65 -9.48
C MET A 431 21.54 8.75 -8.23
N TYR A 432 21.10 7.62 -7.69
CA TYR A 432 20.30 7.60 -6.46
C TYR A 432 21.08 8.11 -5.24
N ALA A 433 22.35 7.72 -5.12
CA ALA A 433 23.20 8.17 -4.02
C ALA A 433 23.51 9.67 -4.11
N LYS A 434 23.78 10.19 -5.32
CA LYS A 434 24.04 11.61 -5.56
C LYS A 434 22.92 12.52 -5.05
N TYR A 435 21.67 12.10 -5.21
CA TYR A 435 20.51 12.87 -4.77
C TYR A 435 19.98 12.47 -3.40
N ASP A 436 20.61 11.51 -2.73
CA ASP A 436 20.14 10.95 -1.46
C ASP A 436 18.63 10.59 -1.52
N ILE A 437 18.26 9.90 -2.60
CA ILE A 437 16.85 9.71 -2.96
C ILE A 437 16.06 8.92 -1.90
N ALA A 438 16.71 8.01 -1.18
CA ALA A 438 16.07 7.25 -0.12
C ALA A 438 15.58 8.18 1.01
N ARG A 439 16.42 9.14 1.40
CA ARG A 439 16.05 10.17 2.39
C ARG A 439 15.02 11.14 1.84
N LEU A 440 15.21 11.63 0.63
CA LEU A 440 14.28 12.56 -0.01
C LEU A 440 12.87 11.98 -0.13
N THR A 441 12.73 10.73 -0.58
CA THR A 441 11.42 10.07 -0.68
C THR A 441 10.78 9.83 0.68
N THR A 442 11.55 9.48 1.71
CA THR A 442 11.04 9.35 3.06
C THR A 442 10.55 10.69 3.61
N GLU A 443 11.37 11.74 3.49
CA GLU A 443 11.06 13.07 4.00
C GLU A 443 9.86 13.72 3.30
N MET A 444 9.69 13.53 2.00
CA MET A 444 8.55 14.12 1.28
C MET A 444 7.21 13.55 1.77
N TYR A 445 7.14 12.25 2.06
CA TYR A 445 5.92 11.63 2.59
C TYR A 445 5.68 11.97 4.08
N LEU A 446 6.74 12.24 4.83
CA LEU A 446 6.65 12.65 6.25
C LEU A 446 6.54 14.16 6.41
N SER A 447 6.71 14.96 5.34
CA SER A 447 6.61 16.40 5.40
C SER A 447 5.19 16.88 5.75
N ASP A 448 5.10 18.08 6.30
CA ASP A 448 3.81 18.69 6.59
C ASP A 448 3.12 19.11 5.28
N LEU A 449 1.96 18.53 5.05
CA LEU A 449 1.10 18.84 3.92
C LEU A 449 -0.01 19.76 4.40
N THR A 450 -0.06 20.97 3.83
CA THR A 450 -1.02 21.99 4.25
C THR A 450 -2.22 22.00 3.31
N PRO A 451 -3.43 21.66 3.77
CA PRO A 451 -4.64 21.85 3.00
C PRO A 451 -5.01 23.35 2.97
N ALA A 452 -5.13 23.93 1.78
CA ALA A 452 -5.57 25.30 1.58
C ALA A 452 -7.08 25.40 1.33
N MET A 453 -7.69 24.34 0.82
CA MET A 453 -9.13 24.22 0.59
C MET A 453 -9.56 22.75 0.69
N LYS A 454 -10.88 22.53 0.79
CA LYS A 454 -11.42 21.15 0.76
C LYS A 454 -11.05 20.46 -0.56
N PRO A 455 -10.77 19.16 -0.55
CA PRO A 455 -10.50 18.41 -1.78
C PRO A 455 -11.61 18.54 -2.84
N SER A 456 -12.87 18.55 -2.44
CA SER A 456 -14.00 18.77 -3.35
C SER A 456 -14.01 20.17 -3.99
N ASP A 457 -13.65 21.19 -3.24
CA ASP A 457 -13.62 22.57 -3.74
C ASP A 457 -12.45 22.77 -4.72
N ALA A 458 -11.30 22.17 -4.44
CA ALA A 458 -10.16 22.18 -5.36
C ALA A 458 -10.47 21.44 -6.66
N TYR A 459 -11.10 20.27 -6.57
CA TYR A 459 -11.51 19.52 -7.75
C TYR A 459 -12.56 20.27 -8.58
N ALA A 460 -13.49 20.99 -7.93
CA ALA A 460 -14.49 21.81 -8.61
C ALA A 460 -13.87 22.90 -9.50
N GLN A 461 -12.65 23.36 -9.20
CA GLN A 461 -11.95 24.34 -10.03
C GLN A 461 -11.66 23.79 -11.44
N ILE A 462 -11.50 22.48 -11.58
CA ILE A 462 -11.36 21.83 -12.91
C ILE A 462 -12.64 22.01 -13.72
N ALA A 463 -13.79 21.69 -13.12
CA ALA A 463 -15.09 21.82 -13.78
C ALA A 463 -15.40 23.28 -14.17
N HIS A 464 -15.00 24.23 -13.33
CA HIS A 464 -15.18 25.67 -13.57
C HIS A 464 -14.10 26.29 -14.47
N ARG A 465 -13.14 25.50 -14.98
CA ARG A 465 -12.00 25.96 -15.79
C ARG A 465 -11.16 27.05 -15.10
N ASN A 466 -11.09 27.01 -13.79
CA ASN A 466 -10.31 27.92 -12.95
C ASN A 466 -8.99 27.30 -12.53
N THR A 467 -8.29 26.69 -13.50
CA THR A 467 -7.00 26.05 -13.33
C THR A 467 -5.98 26.64 -14.28
N GLU A 468 -4.71 26.55 -13.91
CA GLU A 468 -3.60 26.89 -14.79
C GLU A 468 -2.52 25.82 -14.71
N ARG A 469 -1.82 25.65 -15.82
CA ARG A 469 -0.73 24.68 -15.95
C ARG A 469 0.57 25.34 -15.55
N VAL A 470 1.20 24.85 -14.50
CA VAL A 470 2.37 25.44 -13.86
C VAL A 470 3.59 24.53 -14.05
N PRO A 471 4.73 25.07 -14.55
CA PRO A 471 5.97 24.30 -14.61
C PRO A 471 6.41 23.83 -13.23
N ILE A 472 7.04 22.65 -13.13
CA ILE A 472 7.45 22.09 -11.83
C ILE A 472 8.39 23.00 -11.04
N ASP A 473 9.18 23.84 -11.72
CA ASP A 473 10.09 24.80 -11.08
C ASP A 473 9.38 25.94 -10.34
N GLU A 474 8.08 26.15 -10.63
CA GLU A 474 7.25 27.24 -10.08
C GLU A 474 6.12 26.74 -9.18
N LEU A 475 6.15 25.45 -8.80
CA LEU A 475 5.03 24.82 -8.05
C LEU A 475 5.02 25.15 -6.57
N GLU A 476 6.14 25.52 -5.96
CA GLU A 476 6.19 25.81 -4.51
C GLU A 476 5.14 26.86 -4.13
N GLY A 477 4.30 26.53 -3.15
CA GLY A 477 3.20 27.41 -2.70
C GLY A 477 1.92 27.34 -3.52
N ARG A 478 1.90 26.59 -4.63
CA ARG A 478 0.71 26.43 -5.48
C ARG A 478 -0.19 25.31 -4.94
N ILE A 479 -1.48 25.43 -5.19
CA ILE A 479 -2.52 24.48 -4.77
C ILE A 479 -2.78 23.50 -5.90
N THR A 480 -2.58 22.22 -5.67
CA THR A 480 -2.87 21.20 -6.67
C THR A 480 -4.36 20.97 -6.87
N THR A 481 -4.78 20.72 -8.09
CA THR A 481 -6.13 20.27 -8.44
C THR A 481 -6.20 18.78 -8.74
N ALA A 482 -5.06 18.10 -8.81
CA ALA A 482 -4.94 16.68 -9.13
C ALA A 482 -4.28 15.89 -8.01
N LEU A 483 -4.51 14.58 -8.01
CA LEU A 483 -3.70 13.63 -7.23
C LEU A 483 -2.31 13.56 -7.85
N ILE A 484 -1.28 13.80 -7.06
CA ILE A 484 0.12 13.62 -7.47
C ILE A 484 0.61 12.30 -6.86
N THR A 485 0.82 11.30 -7.71
CA THR A 485 1.08 9.93 -7.26
C THR A 485 2.33 9.38 -7.96
N PRO A 486 3.48 9.30 -7.27
CA PRO A 486 4.67 8.67 -7.83
C PRO A 486 4.54 7.14 -7.85
N TYR A 487 5.04 6.54 -8.91
CA TYR A 487 5.19 5.10 -9.06
C TYR A 487 6.66 4.74 -9.29
N PRO A 488 7.31 4.07 -8.35
CA PRO A 488 6.84 3.63 -7.04
C PRO A 488 6.65 4.76 -6.03
N PRO A 489 5.87 4.59 -4.95
CA PRO A 489 5.17 3.37 -4.51
C PRO A 489 3.72 3.26 -4.98
N GLY A 490 3.16 4.23 -5.71
CA GLY A 490 1.77 4.25 -6.10
C GLY A 490 0.83 4.80 -5.02
N ILE A 491 1.37 5.57 -4.09
CA ILE A 491 0.62 6.23 -3.01
C ILE A 491 0.58 7.73 -3.30
N PRO A 492 -0.59 8.36 -3.21
CA PRO A 492 -0.72 9.78 -3.43
C PRO A 492 0.16 10.61 -2.49
N LEU A 493 1.02 11.42 -3.09
CA LEU A 493 1.89 12.36 -2.38
C LEU A 493 1.13 13.64 -2.03
N LEU A 494 0.33 14.14 -2.96
CA LEU A 494 -0.58 15.27 -2.77
C LEU A 494 -1.99 14.91 -3.23
N ILE A 495 -2.97 15.48 -2.55
CA ILE A 495 -4.38 15.42 -2.95
C ILE A 495 -4.88 16.82 -3.34
N PRO A 496 -5.97 16.94 -4.11
CA PRO A 496 -6.54 18.23 -4.46
C PRO A 496 -6.78 19.10 -3.23
N GLY A 497 -6.38 20.37 -3.32
CA GLY A 497 -6.49 21.34 -2.24
C GLY A 497 -5.24 21.50 -1.38
N GLU A 498 -4.30 20.60 -1.46
CA GLU A 498 -3.02 20.71 -0.75
C GLU A 498 -2.00 21.55 -1.52
N VAL A 499 -1.07 22.13 -0.78
CA VAL A 499 -0.03 23.02 -1.29
C VAL A 499 1.26 22.27 -1.55
N PHE A 500 1.87 22.48 -2.71
CA PHE A 500 3.21 21.98 -3.02
C PHE A 500 4.23 22.62 -2.07
N ASN A 501 4.91 21.81 -1.28
CA ASN A 501 6.04 22.25 -0.47
C ASN A 501 7.37 22.03 -1.21
N ARG A 502 8.44 22.59 -0.65
CA ARG A 502 9.76 22.53 -1.26
C ARG A 502 10.29 21.10 -1.44
N LYS A 503 10.10 20.22 -0.45
CA LYS A 503 10.59 18.83 -0.51
C LYS A 503 9.94 18.05 -1.65
N ILE A 504 8.66 18.27 -1.88
CA ILE A 504 7.93 17.67 -3.01
C ILE A 504 8.46 18.21 -4.34
N VAL A 505 8.65 19.52 -4.45
CA VAL A 505 9.19 20.14 -5.67
C VAL A 505 10.62 19.65 -5.95
N ASP A 506 11.45 19.50 -4.94
CA ASP A 506 12.82 18.96 -5.08
C ASP A 506 12.79 17.51 -5.61
N TYR A 507 11.85 16.70 -5.12
CA TYR A 507 11.64 15.35 -5.65
C TYR A 507 11.19 15.36 -7.12
N LEU A 508 10.29 16.24 -7.51
CA LEU A 508 9.83 16.36 -8.90
C LEU A 508 10.98 16.78 -9.83
N LYS A 509 11.84 17.67 -9.37
CA LYS A 509 13.06 18.07 -10.12
C LYS A 509 14.04 16.93 -10.26
N PHE A 510 14.25 16.16 -9.19
CA PHE A 510 15.05 14.93 -9.25
C PHE A 510 14.48 13.97 -10.28
N SER A 511 13.18 13.72 -10.23
CA SER A 511 12.50 12.80 -11.17
C SER A 511 12.70 13.22 -12.63
N ARG A 512 12.56 14.51 -12.94
CA ARG A 512 12.84 15.07 -14.27
C ARG A 512 14.25 14.79 -14.73
N GLU A 513 15.24 15.07 -13.87
CA GLU A 513 16.65 14.85 -14.20
C GLU A 513 16.96 13.36 -14.35
N PHE A 514 16.47 12.53 -13.43
CA PHE A 514 16.66 11.10 -13.51
C PHE A 514 16.06 10.52 -14.80
N ASN A 515 14.85 10.92 -15.17
CA ASN A 515 14.20 10.47 -16.39
C ASN A 515 14.98 10.85 -17.66
N GLN A 516 15.63 11.99 -17.65
CA GLN A 516 16.51 12.45 -18.73
C GLN A 516 17.79 11.61 -18.83
N GLN A 517 18.40 11.28 -17.68
CA GLN A 517 19.66 10.53 -17.61
C GLN A 517 19.46 9.02 -17.82
N CYS A 518 18.33 8.48 -17.39
CA CYS A 518 18.04 7.06 -17.37
C CYS A 518 16.72 6.72 -18.12
N PRO A 519 16.62 7.04 -19.44
CA PRO A 519 15.41 6.67 -20.20
C PRO A 519 15.22 5.14 -20.19
N GLY A 520 13.97 4.70 -20.05
CA GLY A 520 13.61 3.30 -19.82
C GLY A 520 13.50 2.88 -18.36
N PHE A 521 14.00 3.72 -17.44
CA PHE A 521 13.88 3.54 -15.98
C PHE A 521 13.15 4.71 -15.34
N GLU A 522 12.31 5.40 -16.11
CA GLU A 522 11.63 6.60 -15.68
C GLU A 522 10.79 6.35 -14.41
N THR A 523 10.82 7.31 -13.50
CA THR A 523 9.83 7.41 -12.44
C THR A 523 8.55 7.98 -13.04
N ASP A 524 7.47 7.21 -13.00
CA ASP A 524 6.16 7.65 -13.46
C ASP A 524 5.43 8.38 -12.33
N ILE A 525 5.05 9.64 -12.56
CA ILE A 525 4.33 10.45 -11.58
C ILE A 525 2.98 10.81 -12.18
N HIS A 526 1.93 10.11 -11.75
CA HIS A 526 0.57 10.42 -12.18
C HIS A 526 0.15 11.78 -11.60
N GLY A 527 -0.59 12.54 -12.39
CA GLY A 527 -1.02 13.89 -12.06
C GLY A 527 -0.11 15.00 -12.62
N LEU A 528 1.11 14.65 -13.05
CA LEU A 528 1.93 15.55 -13.86
C LEU A 528 1.54 15.46 -15.34
N VAL A 529 1.66 16.59 -16.02
CA VAL A 529 1.56 16.68 -17.47
C VAL A 529 2.96 16.76 -18.04
N VAL A 530 3.27 15.89 -18.99
CA VAL A 530 4.57 15.88 -19.66
C VAL A 530 4.35 16.31 -21.11
N GLU A 531 5.03 17.36 -21.52
CA GLU A 531 5.01 17.88 -22.89
C GLU A 531 6.39 17.75 -23.50
N GLU A 532 6.47 17.22 -24.70
CA GLU A 532 7.72 17.15 -25.47
C GLU A 532 7.84 18.41 -26.34
N GLY A 533 8.90 19.18 -26.10
CA GLY A 533 9.20 20.38 -26.86
C GLY A 533 9.73 20.05 -28.26
N PHE A 534 9.75 21.03 -29.15
CA PHE A 534 10.35 20.90 -30.49
C PHE A 534 11.86 20.59 -30.45
N ASP A 535 12.49 20.82 -29.30
CA ASP A 535 13.89 20.50 -29.00
C ASP A 535 14.07 19.04 -28.52
N GLY A 536 13.00 18.25 -28.44
CA GLY A 536 12.98 16.88 -27.92
C GLY A 536 13.12 16.79 -26.40
N GLN A 537 13.11 17.93 -25.69
CA GLN A 537 13.15 17.92 -24.23
C GLN A 537 11.75 17.78 -23.65
N LYS A 538 11.63 16.93 -22.62
CA LYS A 538 10.40 16.76 -21.86
C LYS A 538 10.28 17.85 -20.80
N ARG A 539 9.17 18.54 -20.80
CA ARG A 539 8.80 19.55 -19.80
C ARG A 539 7.68 19.04 -18.94
N TYR A 540 7.78 19.28 -17.65
CA TYR A 540 6.87 18.74 -16.65
C TYR A 540 6.07 19.86 -16.00
N PHE A 541 4.77 19.63 -15.88
CA PHE A 541 3.81 20.60 -15.35
C PHE A 541 2.83 19.91 -14.39
N ALA A 542 2.22 20.69 -13.53
CA ALA A 542 1.03 20.29 -12.80
C ALA A 542 -0.10 21.31 -12.98
N ASP A 543 -1.34 20.83 -12.97
CA ASP A 543 -2.51 21.69 -13.02
C ASP A 543 -2.87 22.14 -11.59
N CYS A 544 -2.82 23.44 -11.38
CA CYS A 544 -3.05 24.10 -10.09
C CYS A 544 -4.27 25.00 -10.14
N VAL A 545 -4.83 25.32 -8.98
CA VAL A 545 -5.82 26.39 -8.84
C VAL A 545 -5.17 27.69 -9.31
N LYS A 546 -5.89 28.49 -10.10
CA LYS A 546 -5.42 29.84 -10.51
C LYS A 546 -5.08 30.67 -9.28
N ALA A 547 -4.00 31.44 -9.39
CA ALA A 547 -3.55 32.35 -8.34
C ALA A 547 -4.54 33.50 -8.13
#